data_15472c19a61dd9511c1572108cbc5027
#
_entry.id   15472c19a61dd9511c1572108cbc5027
#
_cell.length_a   1.000
_cell.length_b   1.000
_cell.length_c   1.000
_cell.angle_alpha   90.00
_cell.angle_beta   90.00
_cell.angle_gamma   90.00
#
_symmetry.space_group_name_H-M   'P 1'
#
loop_
_entity.id
_entity.type
_entity.pdbx_description
1 polymer ?
#
loop_
_entity_poly.entity_id
_entity_poly.type
_entity_poly.pdbx_seq_one_letter_code
_entity_poly.pdbx_strand_id
1 'polypeptide(L)'
;ATGAHPLHSDVSDGSSVRALMALAHEHMGGIDILVNNAGITHLPAPMEEVSEEDFDRVFAVNCKSVYLTARALVPALKAQGSGAILNVASTAGVSPRPNLNWYNASKGWMNTATRTMAVELAPSGIRVNALNPVAGETPLLASFMGEDTPEMRAKFLSTIPLGRFSTPRDLANAALFLCSDEADMITGVCMEVDGGRCI
;
A
#
# COMPACT_ATOMS: atom_id res chain seq x y z
N ALA A 1 3.33 -5.19 25.53
CA ALA A 1 4.03 -5.77 24.37
C ALA A 1 3.00 -6.15 23.33
N THR A 2 3.24 -5.86 22.05
CA THR A 2 2.28 -6.11 20.94
C THR A 2 2.27 -7.56 20.46
N GLY A 3 3.19 -8.41 20.95
CA GLY A 3 3.39 -9.77 20.42
C GLY A 3 4.00 -9.81 19.01
N ALA A 4 4.45 -8.69 18.47
CA ALA A 4 5.03 -8.61 17.13
C ALA A 4 6.42 -9.26 17.07
N HIS A 5 6.68 -10.00 15.99
CA HIS A 5 7.98 -10.58 15.66
C HIS A 5 8.64 -9.78 14.54
N PRO A 6 9.64 -8.93 14.83
CA PRO A 6 10.30 -8.14 13.80
C PRO A 6 11.23 -9.04 12.97
N LEU A 7 11.05 -8.98 11.63
CA LEU A 7 11.89 -9.68 10.66
C LEU A 7 12.40 -8.67 9.63
N HIS A 8 13.70 -8.69 9.35
CA HIS A 8 14.28 -7.84 8.32
C HIS A 8 14.04 -8.44 6.93
N SER A 9 13.56 -7.63 6.00
CA SER A 9 13.36 -8.05 4.60
C SER A 9 13.46 -6.88 3.64
N ASP A 10 14.10 -7.10 2.50
CA ASP A 10 13.98 -6.24 1.34
C ASP A 10 12.83 -6.75 0.46
N VAL A 11 11.73 -5.99 0.43
CA VAL A 11 10.52 -6.37 -0.32
C VAL A 11 10.72 -6.30 -1.85
N SER A 12 11.77 -5.66 -2.35
CA SER A 12 12.12 -5.60 -3.77
C SER A 12 12.91 -6.82 -4.25
N ASP A 13 13.44 -7.63 -3.31
CA ASP A 13 14.20 -8.87 -3.60
C ASP A 13 13.37 -10.13 -3.35
N GLY A 14 13.26 -10.96 -4.39
CA GLY A 14 12.45 -12.18 -4.32
C GLY A 14 13.00 -13.25 -3.38
N SER A 15 14.30 -13.31 -3.13
CA SER A 15 14.89 -14.25 -2.17
C SER A 15 14.59 -13.81 -0.74
N SER A 16 14.69 -12.53 -0.46
CA SER A 16 14.34 -11.92 0.83
C SER A 16 12.87 -12.11 1.16
N VAL A 17 11.96 -11.87 0.21
CA VAL A 17 10.52 -12.09 0.40
C VAL A 17 10.19 -13.56 0.67
N ARG A 18 10.80 -14.51 -0.06
CA ARG A 18 10.57 -15.94 0.21
C ARG A 18 11.07 -16.35 1.61
N ALA A 19 12.24 -15.87 2.02
CA ALA A 19 12.76 -16.11 3.36
C ALA A 19 11.83 -15.52 4.44
N LEU A 20 11.34 -14.30 4.25
CA LEU A 20 10.37 -13.66 5.15
C LEU A 20 9.10 -14.51 5.31
N MET A 21 8.51 -15.00 4.22
CA MET A 21 7.28 -15.80 4.26
C MET A 21 7.52 -17.14 4.96
N ALA A 22 8.68 -17.77 4.75
CA ALA A 22 9.04 -19.02 5.43
C ALA A 22 9.18 -18.81 6.94
N LEU A 23 9.90 -17.78 7.37
CA LEU A 23 10.06 -17.43 8.78
C LEU A 23 8.73 -17.04 9.44
N ALA A 24 7.89 -16.25 8.73
CA ALA A 24 6.57 -15.88 9.24
C ALA A 24 5.69 -17.14 9.45
N HIS A 25 5.72 -18.06 8.51
CA HIS A 25 5.00 -19.33 8.65
C HIS A 25 5.51 -20.16 9.84
N GLU A 26 6.83 -20.24 10.00
CA GLU A 26 7.47 -20.97 11.12
C GLU A 26 7.07 -20.37 12.47
N HIS A 27 7.10 -19.03 12.61
CA HIS A 27 6.82 -18.36 13.88
C HIS A 27 5.32 -18.29 14.23
N MET A 28 4.44 -18.21 13.24
CA MET A 28 3.01 -18.00 13.46
C MET A 28 2.14 -19.24 13.14
N GLY A 29 2.73 -20.29 12.56
CA GLY A 29 2.00 -21.49 12.14
C GLY A 29 1.19 -21.31 10.85
N GLY A 30 1.11 -20.09 10.29
CA GLY A 30 0.39 -19.75 9.06
C GLY A 30 0.31 -18.24 8.88
N ILE A 31 -0.19 -17.81 7.73
CA ILE A 31 -0.44 -16.39 7.43
C ILE A 31 -1.86 -16.28 6.88
N ASP A 32 -2.75 -15.60 7.60
CA ASP A 32 -4.13 -15.38 7.18
C ASP A 32 -4.31 -14.02 6.50
N ILE A 33 -3.50 -13.04 6.90
CA ILE A 33 -3.60 -11.65 6.43
C ILE A 33 -2.22 -11.18 5.97
N LEU A 34 -2.18 -10.64 4.75
CA LEU A 34 -1.01 -9.95 4.20
C LEU A 34 -1.31 -8.47 4.03
N VAL A 35 -0.49 -7.60 4.62
CA VAL A 35 -0.56 -6.15 4.38
C VAL A 35 0.68 -5.69 3.62
N ASN A 36 0.54 -5.37 2.34
CA ASN A 36 1.57 -4.75 1.51
C ASN A 36 1.61 -3.24 1.79
N ASN A 37 2.34 -2.85 2.84
CA ASN A 37 2.44 -1.46 3.28
C ASN A 37 3.72 -0.75 2.80
N ALA A 38 4.79 -1.48 2.52
CA ALA A 38 6.04 -0.90 2.07
C ALA A 38 5.84 -0.05 0.80
N GLY A 39 6.36 1.15 0.81
CA GLY A 39 6.24 2.06 -0.32
C GLY A 39 7.19 3.25 -0.20
N ILE A 40 7.67 3.71 -1.34
CA ILE A 40 8.56 4.86 -1.47
C ILE A 40 8.09 5.78 -2.57
N THR A 41 8.63 7.00 -2.59
CA THR A 41 8.46 7.97 -3.67
C THR A 41 9.83 8.46 -4.16
N HIS A 42 9.86 9.09 -5.33
CA HIS A 42 10.93 9.99 -5.73
C HIS A 42 10.64 11.42 -5.25
N LEU A 43 11.63 12.29 -5.24
CA LEU A 43 11.41 13.71 -4.97
C LEU A 43 10.58 14.34 -6.10
N PRO A 44 9.77 15.37 -5.80
CA PRO A 44 9.00 16.08 -6.83
C PRO A 44 9.91 16.66 -7.92
N ALA A 45 9.69 16.25 -9.16
CA ALA A 45 10.43 16.71 -10.33
C ALA A 45 9.55 16.61 -11.59
N PRO A 46 9.81 17.39 -12.66
CA PRO A 46 9.27 17.13 -13.99
C PRO A 46 9.50 15.66 -14.38
N MET A 47 8.53 15.04 -15.05
CA MET A 47 8.59 13.60 -15.30
C MET A 47 9.81 13.15 -16.11
N GLU A 48 10.31 14.01 -16.99
CA GLU A 48 11.49 13.80 -17.84
C GLU A 48 12.82 13.97 -17.10
N GLU A 49 12.81 14.55 -15.89
CA GLU A 49 14.00 14.76 -15.06
C GLU A 49 14.16 13.66 -13.98
N VAL A 50 13.17 12.81 -13.80
CA VAL A 50 13.29 11.67 -12.87
C VAL A 50 14.23 10.65 -13.44
N SER A 51 15.27 10.29 -12.69
CA SER A 51 16.30 9.33 -13.14
C SER A 51 15.72 7.92 -13.34
N GLU A 52 16.32 7.13 -14.22
CA GLU A 52 15.99 5.71 -14.41
C GLU A 52 16.15 4.92 -13.09
N GLU A 53 17.18 5.25 -12.29
CA GLU A 53 17.40 4.65 -10.97
C GLU A 53 16.23 4.90 -10.01
N ASP A 54 15.72 6.13 -9.95
CA ASP A 54 14.56 6.47 -9.13
C ASP A 54 13.29 5.80 -9.63
N PHE A 55 13.09 5.73 -10.95
CA PHE A 55 11.99 5.00 -11.57
C PHE A 55 12.03 3.52 -11.18
N ASP A 56 13.15 2.86 -11.41
CA ASP A 56 13.33 1.43 -11.11
C ASP A 56 13.13 1.14 -9.62
N ARG A 57 13.68 1.97 -8.74
CA ARG A 57 13.54 1.84 -7.30
C ARG A 57 12.08 1.97 -6.86
N VAL A 58 11.35 2.96 -7.37
CA VAL A 58 9.92 3.16 -7.06
C VAL A 58 9.11 1.96 -7.52
N PHE A 59 9.30 1.47 -8.74
CA PHE A 59 8.55 0.32 -9.24
C PHE A 59 8.97 -1.00 -8.57
N ALA A 60 10.24 -1.17 -8.24
CA ALA A 60 10.71 -2.35 -7.50
C ALA A 60 10.04 -2.46 -6.12
N VAL A 61 9.95 -1.35 -5.39
CA VAL A 61 9.34 -1.34 -4.05
C VAL A 61 7.81 -1.29 -4.12
N ASN A 62 7.20 -0.45 -4.95
CA ASN A 62 5.74 -0.24 -4.92
C ASN A 62 4.95 -1.27 -5.73
N CYS A 63 5.53 -1.83 -6.80
CA CYS A 63 4.83 -2.74 -7.71
C CYS A 63 5.35 -4.17 -7.61
N LYS A 64 6.66 -4.36 -7.84
CA LYS A 64 7.26 -5.70 -7.84
C LYS A 64 7.13 -6.39 -6.48
N SER A 65 7.17 -5.68 -5.37
CA SER A 65 6.96 -6.23 -4.03
C SER A 65 5.61 -6.93 -3.90
N VAL A 66 4.53 -6.32 -4.39
CA VAL A 66 3.18 -6.91 -4.37
C VAL A 66 3.14 -8.20 -5.20
N TYR A 67 3.79 -8.21 -6.36
CA TYR A 67 3.94 -9.43 -7.16
C TYR A 67 4.73 -10.51 -6.41
N LEU A 68 5.84 -10.16 -5.77
CA LEU A 68 6.69 -11.10 -5.05
C LEU A 68 5.98 -11.72 -3.84
N THR A 69 5.29 -10.90 -3.04
CA THR A 69 4.52 -11.38 -1.87
C THR A 69 3.34 -12.24 -2.31
N ALA A 70 2.60 -11.83 -3.35
CA ALA A 70 1.52 -12.64 -3.90
C ALA A 70 2.02 -13.99 -4.41
N ARG A 71 3.10 -14.00 -5.20
CA ARG A 71 3.71 -15.25 -5.71
C ARG A 71 4.14 -16.19 -4.59
N ALA A 72 4.64 -15.65 -3.47
CA ALA A 72 5.10 -16.44 -2.34
C ALA A 72 3.97 -16.97 -1.46
N LEU A 73 2.89 -16.19 -1.26
CA LEU A 73 1.86 -16.49 -0.27
C LEU A 73 0.57 -17.07 -0.87
N VAL A 74 0.15 -16.64 -2.06
CA VAL A 74 -1.15 -17.05 -2.65
C VAL A 74 -1.32 -18.57 -2.75
N PRO A 75 -0.29 -19.38 -3.10
CA PRO A 75 -0.45 -20.84 -3.11
C PRO A 75 -0.88 -21.42 -1.75
N ALA A 76 -0.33 -20.90 -0.64
CA ALA A 76 -0.70 -21.31 0.71
C ALA A 76 -2.12 -20.87 1.08
N LEU A 77 -2.49 -19.62 0.79
CA LEU A 77 -3.86 -19.14 1.02
C LEU A 77 -4.90 -19.93 0.20
N LYS A 78 -4.59 -20.29 -1.04
CA LYS A 78 -5.48 -21.14 -1.86
C LYS A 78 -5.65 -22.53 -1.25
N ALA A 79 -4.58 -23.13 -0.72
CA ALA A 79 -4.65 -24.42 -0.03
C ALA A 79 -5.44 -24.34 1.27
N GLN A 80 -5.38 -23.20 1.96
CA GLN A 80 -6.16 -22.90 3.18
C GLN A 80 -7.65 -22.63 2.88
N GLY A 81 -7.97 -22.13 1.67
CA GLY A 81 -9.33 -21.78 1.26
C GLY A 81 -9.85 -20.47 1.88
N SER A 82 -8.99 -19.67 2.45
CA SER A 82 -9.33 -18.39 3.08
C SER A 82 -8.13 -17.45 3.14
N GLY A 83 -8.36 -16.14 3.29
CA GLY A 83 -7.31 -15.16 3.51
C GLY A 83 -7.71 -13.73 3.12
N ALA A 84 -6.94 -12.77 3.58
CA ALA A 84 -7.10 -11.37 3.18
C ALA A 84 -5.76 -10.75 2.75
N ILE A 85 -5.78 -10.01 1.65
CA ILE A 85 -4.66 -9.21 1.16
C ILE A 85 -5.08 -7.75 1.16
N LEU A 86 -4.31 -6.90 1.83
CA LEU A 86 -4.51 -5.46 1.85
C LEU A 86 -3.30 -4.76 1.23
N ASN A 87 -3.53 -4.00 0.18
CA ASN A 87 -2.51 -3.19 -0.47
C ASN A 87 -2.64 -1.72 -0.04
N VAL A 88 -1.55 -1.12 0.47
CA VAL A 88 -1.54 0.31 0.82
C VAL A 88 -1.09 1.10 -0.41
N ALA A 89 -2.07 1.53 -1.19
CA ALA A 89 -1.87 2.35 -2.38
C ALA A 89 -1.72 3.84 -2.04
N SER A 90 -2.51 4.73 -2.61
CA SER A 90 -2.52 6.16 -2.31
C SER A 90 -3.63 6.87 -3.10
N THR A 91 -4.13 7.99 -2.59
CA THR A 91 -4.93 8.96 -3.39
C THR A 91 -4.19 9.42 -4.64
N ALA A 92 -2.85 9.35 -4.67
CA ALA A 92 -2.04 9.63 -5.85
C ALA A 92 -2.35 8.70 -7.04
N GLY A 93 -2.82 7.49 -6.79
CA GLY A 93 -3.26 6.54 -7.82
C GLY A 93 -4.70 6.79 -8.31
N VAL A 94 -5.44 7.72 -7.70
CA VAL A 94 -6.83 8.07 -8.01
C VAL A 94 -6.93 9.51 -8.54
N SER A 95 -6.34 10.45 -7.80
CA SER A 95 -6.30 11.88 -8.13
C SER A 95 -4.83 12.36 -8.14
N PRO A 96 -4.10 12.10 -9.25
CA PRO A 96 -2.66 12.32 -9.34
C PRO A 96 -2.30 13.80 -9.26
N ARG A 97 -1.11 14.09 -8.75
CA ARG A 97 -0.52 15.41 -8.68
C ARG A 97 0.66 15.54 -9.64
N PRO A 98 0.93 16.74 -10.20
CA PRO A 98 2.12 16.95 -11.02
C PRO A 98 3.40 16.70 -10.21
N ASN A 99 4.51 16.50 -10.91
CA ASN A 99 5.85 16.28 -10.40
C ASN A 99 6.06 14.97 -9.61
N LEU A 100 5.06 14.10 -9.54
CA LEU A 100 5.13 12.77 -8.91
C LEU A 100 4.65 11.67 -9.87
N ASN A 101 4.85 11.86 -11.17
CA ASN A 101 4.23 11.03 -12.21
C ASN A 101 4.46 9.53 -12.01
N TRP A 102 5.69 9.12 -11.79
CA TRP A 102 6.02 7.69 -11.70
C TRP A 102 5.56 7.07 -10.38
N TYR A 103 5.58 7.82 -9.30
CA TYR A 103 4.94 7.43 -8.06
C TYR A 103 3.42 7.26 -8.22
N ASN A 104 2.73 8.26 -8.81
CA ASN A 104 1.30 8.19 -9.07
C ASN A 104 0.95 6.96 -9.90
N ALA A 105 1.72 6.70 -10.98
CA ALA A 105 1.55 5.54 -11.85
C ALA A 105 1.73 4.22 -11.09
N SER A 106 2.72 4.11 -10.19
CA SER A 106 2.93 2.92 -9.36
C SER A 106 1.76 2.64 -8.44
N LYS A 107 1.12 3.68 -7.89
CA LYS A 107 -0.06 3.56 -7.02
C LYS A 107 -1.34 3.27 -7.82
N GLY A 108 -1.47 3.81 -9.02
CA GLY A 108 -2.52 3.43 -9.99
C GLY A 108 -2.41 1.97 -10.42
N TRP A 109 -1.19 1.49 -10.69
CA TRP A 109 -0.92 0.08 -10.94
C TRP A 109 -1.41 -0.81 -9.79
N MET A 110 -1.12 -0.43 -8.54
CA MET A 110 -1.52 -1.18 -7.35
C MET A 110 -3.05 -1.28 -7.23
N ASN A 111 -3.79 -0.22 -7.50
CA ASN A 111 -5.27 -0.23 -7.52
C ASN A 111 -5.80 -1.19 -8.58
N THR A 112 -5.21 -1.20 -9.78
CA THR A 112 -5.60 -2.13 -10.86
C THR A 112 -5.27 -3.57 -10.48
N ALA A 113 -4.05 -3.82 -9.97
CA ALA A 113 -3.63 -5.14 -9.52
C ALA A 113 -4.56 -5.68 -8.41
N THR A 114 -4.95 -4.83 -7.43
CA THR A 114 -5.89 -5.19 -6.37
C THR A 114 -7.22 -5.71 -6.94
N ARG A 115 -7.82 -5.01 -7.89
CA ARG A 115 -9.08 -5.41 -8.52
C ARG A 115 -8.96 -6.73 -9.28
N THR A 116 -7.88 -6.88 -10.05
CA THR A 116 -7.63 -8.12 -10.80
C THR A 116 -7.39 -9.31 -9.87
N MET A 117 -6.55 -9.13 -8.84
CA MET A 117 -6.31 -10.16 -7.83
C MET A 117 -7.60 -10.55 -7.09
N ALA A 118 -8.46 -9.58 -6.77
CA ALA A 118 -9.73 -9.84 -6.11
C ALA A 118 -10.63 -10.78 -6.95
N VAL A 119 -10.79 -10.50 -8.24
CA VAL A 119 -11.58 -11.35 -9.16
C VAL A 119 -10.96 -12.74 -9.29
N GLU A 120 -9.64 -12.83 -9.41
CA GLU A 120 -8.93 -14.09 -9.60
C GLU A 120 -8.93 -14.98 -8.35
N LEU A 121 -8.88 -14.36 -7.15
CA LEU A 121 -8.71 -15.10 -5.89
C LEU A 121 -10.01 -15.34 -5.12
N ALA A 122 -11.10 -14.62 -5.45
CA ALA A 122 -12.40 -14.78 -4.80
C ALA A 122 -12.93 -16.25 -4.83
N PRO A 123 -12.80 -17.03 -5.94
CA PRO A 123 -13.22 -18.42 -5.92
C PRO A 123 -12.47 -19.31 -4.92
N SER A 124 -11.33 -18.85 -4.42
CA SER A 124 -10.54 -19.52 -3.39
C SER A 124 -10.80 -19.00 -1.97
N GLY A 125 -11.82 -18.18 -1.76
CA GLY A 125 -12.15 -17.60 -0.46
C GLY A 125 -11.18 -16.50 -0.01
N ILE A 126 -10.39 -15.92 -0.92
CA ILE A 126 -9.39 -14.90 -0.59
C ILE A 126 -9.90 -13.54 -1.02
N ARG A 127 -9.95 -12.59 -0.10
CA ARG A 127 -10.32 -11.20 -0.35
C ARG A 127 -9.06 -10.34 -0.61
N VAL A 128 -9.15 -9.42 -1.56
CA VAL A 128 -8.06 -8.49 -1.87
C VAL A 128 -8.62 -7.08 -1.98
N ASN A 129 -8.16 -6.19 -1.12
CA ASN A 129 -8.59 -4.79 -1.08
C ASN A 129 -7.39 -3.84 -1.03
N ALA A 130 -7.62 -2.57 -1.27
CA ALA A 130 -6.60 -1.53 -1.12
C ALA A 130 -7.10 -0.36 -0.27
N LEU A 131 -6.17 0.32 0.39
CA LEU A 131 -6.36 1.64 0.97
C LEU A 131 -5.68 2.68 0.08
N ASN A 132 -6.35 3.80 -0.12
CA ASN A 132 -5.84 4.99 -0.77
C ASN A 132 -5.71 6.14 0.26
N PRO A 133 -4.63 6.18 1.08
CA PRO A 133 -4.40 7.26 2.02
C PRO A 133 -4.15 8.59 1.31
N VAL A 134 -4.64 9.67 1.90
CA VAL A 134 -4.12 11.02 1.64
C VAL A 134 -2.79 11.20 2.40
N ALA A 135 -2.10 12.31 2.14
CA ALA A 135 -0.93 12.71 2.92
C ALA A 135 -1.20 12.62 4.43
N GLY A 136 -0.34 11.91 5.12
CA GLY A 136 -0.43 11.64 6.56
C GLY A 136 0.79 12.17 7.31
N GLU A 137 0.66 12.39 8.59
CA GLU A 137 1.77 12.79 9.49
C GLU A 137 2.74 11.62 9.70
N THR A 138 3.60 11.41 8.71
CA THR A 138 4.61 10.35 8.68
C THR A 138 5.94 10.91 8.19
N PRO A 139 7.06 10.23 8.42
CA PRO A 139 8.36 10.65 7.86
C PRO A 139 8.36 10.84 6.33
N LEU A 140 7.45 10.18 5.63
CA LEU A 140 7.34 10.28 4.17
C LEU A 140 6.70 11.60 3.70
N LEU A 141 6.02 12.34 4.59
CA LEU A 141 5.33 13.59 4.25
C LEU A 141 6.28 14.62 3.64
N ALA A 142 7.47 14.81 4.22
CA ALA A 142 8.48 15.73 3.71
C ALA A 142 8.90 15.39 2.27
N SER A 143 9.04 14.11 1.94
CA SER A 143 9.40 13.66 0.58
C SER A 143 8.32 14.00 -0.46
N PHE A 144 7.04 14.04 -0.07
CA PHE A 144 5.94 14.43 -0.96
C PHE A 144 5.86 15.94 -1.16
N MET A 145 6.26 16.73 -0.18
CA MET A 145 6.21 18.19 -0.24
C MET A 145 7.47 18.79 -0.87
N GLY A 146 8.57 18.03 -0.91
CA GLY A 146 9.91 18.52 -1.25
C GLY A 146 10.56 19.25 -0.08
N GLU A 147 9.82 20.17 0.56
CA GLU A 147 10.21 20.87 1.79
C GLU A 147 9.04 20.86 2.78
N ASP A 148 9.33 20.61 4.06
CA ASP A 148 8.32 20.64 5.12
C ASP A 148 8.24 22.03 5.74
N THR A 149 7.53 22.94 5.07
CA THR A 149 7.30 24.32 5.53
C THR A 149 5.82 24.52 5.93
N PRO A 150 5.51 25.51 6.79
CA PRO A 150 4.12 25.85 7.14
C PRO A 150 3.28 26.15 5.90
N GLU A 151 3.83 26.82 4.88
CA GLU A 151 3.17 27.19 3.65
C GLU A 151 2.82 25.94 2.82
N MET A 152 3.76 24.98 2.68
CA MET A 152 3.52 23.73 1.99
C MET A 152 2.49 22.88 2.73
N ARG A 153 2.57 22.82 4.07
CA ARG A 153 1.55 22.14 4.88
C ARG A 153 0.16 22.74 4.67
N ALA A 154 0.05 24.07 4.70
CA ALA A 154 -1.22 24.76 4.46
C ALA A 154 -1.77 24.48 3.05
N LYS A 155 -0.90 24.48 2.02
CA LYS A 155 -1.27 24.12 0.64
C LYS A 155 -1.80 22.68 0.54
N PHE A 156 -1.19 21.73 1.22
CA PHE A 156 -1.69 20.35 1.25
C PHE A 156 -3.03 20.25 1.99
N LEU A 157 -3.13 20.89 3.17
CA LEU A 157 -4.35 20.89 3.97
C LEU A 157 -5.53 21.53 3.24
N SER A 158 -5.31 22.57 2.44
CA SER A 158 -6.38 23.21 1.66
C SER A 158 -7.01 22.27 0.62
N THR A 159 -6.37 21.15 0.30
CA THR A 159 -6.91 20.13 -0.61
C THR A 159 -7.68 19.02 0.10
N ILE A 160 -7.75 19.04 1.44
CA ILE A 160 -8.42 18.02 2.25
C ILE A 160 -9.64 18.65 2.93
N PRO A 161 -10.88 18.38 2.49
CA PRO A 161 -12.09 18.99 3.06
C PRO A 161 -12.23 18.85 4.58
N LEU A 162 -11.79 17.74 5.19
CA LEU A 162 -11.79 17.57 6.64
C LEU A 162 -10.72 18.42 7.37
N GLY A 163 -9.88 19.17 6.65
CA GLY A 163 -8.98 20.17 7.20
C GLY A 163 -7.81 19.63 8.03
N ARG A 164 -7.50 18.35 7.96
CA ARG A 164 -6.37 17.74 8.68
C ARG A 164 -5.68 16.65 7.86
N PHE A 165 -4.42 16.40 8.14
CA PHE A 165 -3.72 15.21 7.65
C PHE A 165 -4.31 13.94 8.26
N SER A 166 -4.15 12.83 7.55
CA SER A 166 -4.46 11.52 8.12
C SER A 166 -3.44 11.16 9.21
N THR A 167 -3.90 10.40 10.19
CA THR A 167 -3.06 9.84 11.23
C THR A 167 -2.87 8.33 11.01
N PRO A 168 -1.83 7.70 11.58
CA PRO A 168 -1.70 6.25 11.55
C PRO A 168 -2.94 5.52 12.05
N ARG A 169 -3.68 6.11 13.00
CA ARG A 169 -4.90 5.53 13.54
C ARG A 169 -6.06 5.51 12.54
N ASP A 170 -6.19 6.55 11.71
CA ASP A 170 -7.21 6.59 10.65
C ASP A 170 -7.01 5.43 9.69
N LEU A 171 -5.76 5.19 9.28
CA LEU A 171 -5.42 4.10 8.36
C LEU A 171 -5.54 2.74 9.02
N ALA A 172 -5.11 2.61 10.28
CA ALA A 172 -5.20 1.35 11.03
C ALA A 172 -6.66 0.89 11.23
N ASN A 173 -7.59 1.82 11.50
CA ASN A 173 -9.01 1.50 11.65
C ASN A 173 -9.60 0.97 10.33
N ALA A 174 -9.30 1.60 9.20
CA ALA A 174 -9.75 1.13 7.89
C ALA A 174 -9.11 -0.22 7.51
N ALA A 175 -7.81 -0.40 7.81
CA ALA A 175 -7.11 -1.65 7.58
C ALA A 175 -7.71 -2.78 8.42
N LEU A 176 -7.97 -2.54 9.69
CA LEU A 176 -8.58 -3.51 10.59
C LEU A 176 -9.94 -3.96 10.06
N PHE A 177 -10.81 -3.03 9.66
CA PHE A 177 -12.10 -3.34 9.09
C PHE A 177 -11.97 -4.20 7.82
N LEU A 178 -11.16 -3.78 6.84
CA LEU A 178 -11.01 -4.52 5.58
C LEU A 178 -10.36 -5.90 5.73
N CYS A 179 -9.56 -6.11 6.77
CA CYS A 179 -8.92 -7.39 7.05
C CYS A 179 -9.76 -8.31 7.97
N SER A 180 -10.79 -7.78 8.64
CA SER A 180 -11.64 -8.55 9.55
C SER A 180 -12.79 -9.27 8.81
N ASP A 181 -13.47 -10.16 9.52
CA ASP A 181 -14.66 -10.88 9.03
C ASP A 181 -15.88 -9.96 8.85
N GLU A 182 -15.88 -8.76 9.45
CA GLU A 182 -16.92 -7.74 9.22
C GLU A 182 -16.94 -7.25 7.75
N ALA A 183 -15.86 -7.48 7.00
CA ALA A 183 -15.73 -7.16 5.58
C ALA A 183 -15.79 -8.41 4.69
N ASP A 184 -16.47 -9.48 5.09
CA ASP A 184 -16.49 -10.77 4.40
C ASP A 184 -17.07 -10.69 2.97
N MET A 185 -17.97 -9.73 2.71
CA MET A 185 -18.55 -9.46 1.38
C MET A 185 -17.81 -8.36 0.59
N ILE A 186 -16.66 -7.89 1.09
CA ILE A 186 -15.89 -6.78 0.48
C ILE A 186 -14.60 -7.31 -0.12
N THR A 187 -14.51 -7.30 -1.46
CA THR A 187 -13.29 -7.59 -2.21
C THR A 187 -13.20 -6.71 -3.45
N GLY A 188 -11.97 -6.32 -3.84
CA GLY A 188 -11.71 -5.45 -5.00
C GLY A 188 -11.94 -3.96 -4.73
N VAL A 189 -12.27 -3.57 -3.49
CA VAL A 189 -12.43 -2.15 -3.15
C VAL A 189 -11.05 -1.48 -3.04
N CYS A 190 -10.96 -0.26 -3.56
CA CYS A 190 -9.83 0.63 -3.35
C CYS A 190 -10.38 1.82 -2.56
N MET A 191 -10.31 1.73 -1.23
CA MET A 191 -10.99 2.66 -0.32
C MET A 191 -10.14 3.90 -0.09
N GLU A 192 -10.68 5.08 -0.38
CA GLU A 192 -10.08 6.36 -0.02
C GLU A 192 -10.23 6.62 1.49
N VAL A 193 -9.08 6.85 2.14
CA VAL A 193 -9.02 7.33 3.54
C VAL A 193 -8.34 8.69 3.48
N ASP A 194 -9.09 9.69 3.01
CA ASP A 194 -8.51 10.89 2.43
C ASP A 194 -9.16 12.21 2.91
N GLY A 195 -10.16 12.14 3.76
CA GLY A 195 -10.88 13.32 4.24
C GLY A 195 -11.61 14.09 3.14
N GLY A 196 -11.98 13.43 2.04
CA GLY A 196 -12.67 14.02 0.89
C GLY A 196 -11.74 14.60 -0.17
N ARG A 197 -10.43 14.27 -0.16
CA ARG A 197 -9.42 14.82 -1.10
C ARG A 197 -9.71 14.46 -2.57
N CYS A 198 -10.38 13.35 -2.83
CA CYS A 198 -10.60 12.81 -4.18
C CYS A 198 -11.99 13.13 -4.76
N ILE A 199 -12.81 13.94 -4.07
CA ILE A 199 -14.15 14.37 -4.52
C ILE A 199 -14.20 15.87 -4.80
#